data_969417deafd8c52e7bcac4c21380584d
#
_entry.id   969417deafd8c52e7bcac4c21380584d
#
_cell.length_a   1.000
_cell.length_b   1.000
_cell.length_c   1.000
_cell.angle_alpha   90.00
_cell.angle_beta   90.00
_cell.angle_gamma   90.00
#
_symmetry.space_group_name_H-M   'P 1'
#
loop_
_entity.id
_entity.type
_entity.pdbx_description
1 polymer ?
#
loop_
_entity_poly.entity_id
_entity_poly.type
_entity_poly.pdbx_seq_one_letter_code
_entity_poly.pdbx_strand_id
1 'polypeptide(L)'
;EKRQSGTALRVWPRPEEVRFHWIEGTDPEAIRSAIETHRLPGSSSLPSDYRIVRVSLPAKTPETVGLSSQDIPHTLKALQLLLQDSLPGLIGLEATVLLHHRHKYIAHTEGLFVAEPLTLWTVRVEAQQRSPKGLLRGTFLDGGAGPARWLDLPERVLRGLIEELEQERETYPLRPGAYPALFGPGSTGMLWHEALGHRVEADVWSAGEGRPALGSRI
;
A
#
# COMPACT_ATOMS: atom_id res chain seq x y z
N GLU A 1 -7.39 12.69 12.10
CA GLU A 1 -7.92 11.36 11.81
C GLU A 1 -8.93 11.44 10.68
N LYS A 2 -8.69 10.69 9.61
CA LYS A 2 -9.62 10.60 8.50
C LYS A 2 -10.25 9.21 8.51
N ARG A 3 -11.57 9.12 8.68
CA ARG A 3 -12.33 7.87 8.58
C ARG A 3 -13.04 7.84 7.23
N GLN A 4 -12.95 6.71 6.58
CA GLN A 4 -13.65 6.47 5.32
C GLN A 4 -14.23 5.07 5.35
N SER A 5 -15.51 4.94 5.04
CA SER A 5 -16.19 3.68 4.90
C SER A 5 -17.00 3.65 3.62
N GLY A 6 -17.13 2.47 3.04
CA GLY A 6 -17.92 2.30 1.83
C GLY A 6 -18.11 0.83 1.50
N THR A 7 -19.11 0.55 0.70
CA THR A 7 -19.43 -0.78 0.20
C THR A 7 -19.35 -0.78 -1.31
N ALA A 8 -18.56 -1.67 -1.88
CA ALA A 8 -18.52 -1.91 -3.31
C ALA A 8 -19.38 -3.15 -3.63
N LEU A 9 -20.42 -2.94 -4.41
CA LEU A 9 -21.26 -4.02 -4.93
C LEU A 9 -20.81 -4.34 -6.36
N ARG A 10 -20.51 -5.62 -6.61
CA ARG A 10 -20.26 -6.13 -7.96
C ARG A 10 -21.38 -7.10 -8.31
N VAL A 11 -22.00 -6.87 -9.44
CA VAL A 11 -23.08 -7.70 -9.95
C VAL A 11 -22.71 -8.20 -11.32
N TRP A 12 -22.80 -9.49 -11.55
CA TRP A 12 -22.60 -10.12 -12.85
C TRP A 12 -23.97 -10.51 -13.43
N PRO A 13 -24.60 -9.62 -14.23
CA PRO A 13 -25.86 -9.96 -14.89
C PRO A 13 -25.67 -11.07 -15.94
N ARG A 14 -24.46 -11.16 -16.49
CA ARG A 14 -23.99 -12.23 -17.40
C ARG A 14 -22.52 -12.54 -17.08
N PRO A 15 -22.00 -13.71 -17.47
CA PRO A 15 -20.61 -14.07 -17.18
C PRO A 15 -19.58 -13.05 -17.71
N GLU A 16 -19.87 -12.40 -18.82
CA GLU A 16 -19.01 -11.42 -19.48
C GLU A 16 -19.26 -9.96 -19.09
N GLU A 17 -20.28 -9.71 -18.27
CA GLU A 17 -20.67 -8.36 -17.88
C GLU A 17 -20.55 -8.18 -16.37
N VAL A 18 -19.81 -7.18 -15.93
CA VAL A 18 -19.76 -6.79 -14.52
C VAL A 18 -20.26 -5.36 -14.36
N ARG A 19 -21.14 -5.16 -13.38
CA ARG A 19 -21.61 -3.84 -12.98
C ARG A 19 -21.08 -3.53 -11.59
N PHE A 20 -20.62 -2.30 -11.42
CA PHE A 20 -20.10 -1.80 -10.16
C PHE A 20 -21.07 -0.77 -9.60
N HIS A 21 -21.32 -0.85 -8.32
CA HIS A 21 -22.03 0.16 -7.58
C HIS A 21 -21.29 0.46 -6.28
N TRP A 22 -21.04 1.73 -6.05
CA TRP A 22 -20.40 2.19 -4.82
C TRP A 22 -21.44 2.82 -3.91
N ILE A 23 -21.45 2.40 -2.66
CA ILE A 23 -22.34 2.90 -1.61
C ILE A 23 -21.46 3.53 -0.55
N GLU A 24 -21.69 4.81 -0.25
CA GLU A 24 -21.01 5.46 0.85
C GLU A 24 -21.52 4.88 2.17
N GLY A 25 -20.58 4.53 3.05
CA GLY A 25 -20.91 3.87 4.31
C GLY A 25 -21.17 2.38 4.19
N THR A 26 -21.81 1.84 5.21
CA THR A 26 -22.13 0.42 5.36
C THR A 26 -23.59 0.21 5.79
N ASP A 27 -24.46 1.13 5.41
CA ASP A 27 -25.89 1.05 5.73
C ASP A 27 -26.54 -0.17 5.06
N PRO A 28 -27.09 -1.12 5.83
CA PRO A 28 -27.72 -2.33 5.28
C PRO A 28 -28.91 -2.04 4.37
N GLU A 29 -29.67 -0.98 4.62
CA GLU A 29 -30.82 -0.61 3.79
C GLU A 29 -30.37 -0.09 2.42
N ALA A 30 -29.35 0.78 2.39
CA ALA A 30 -28.75 1.26 1.16
C ALA A 30 -28.14 0.11 0.34
N ILE A 31 -27.48 -0.85 1.00
CA ILE A 31 -26.93 -2.04 0.36
C ILE A 31 -28.07 -2.91 -0.22
N ARG A 32 -29.15 -3.13 0.54
CA ARG A 32 -30.31 -3.90 0.07
C ARG A 32 -30.94 -3.23 -1.13
N SER A 33 -31.21 -1.94 -1.07
CA SER A 33 -31.77 -1.16 -2.17
C SER A 33 -30.93 -1.25 -3.44
N ALA A 34 -29.62 -1.16 -3.30
CA ALA A 34 -28.70 -1.30 -4.43
C ALA A 34 -28.76 -2.72 -5.04
N ILE A 35 -28.82 -3.77 -4.20
CA ILE A 35 -28.96 -5.15 -4.67
C ILE A 35 -30.27 -5.32 -5.43
N GLU A 36 -31.38 -4.80 -4.91
CA GLU A 36 -32.69 -4.89 -5.55
C GLU A 36 -32.74 -4.13 -6.89
N THR A 37 -32.11 -2.96 -6.95
CA THR A 37 -32.03 -2.15 -8.18
C THR A 37 -31.28 -2.89 -9.30
N HIS A 38 -30.30 -3.72 -8.94
CA HIS A 38 -29.49 -4.48 -9.90
C HIS A 38 -29.99 -5.92 -10.10
N ARG A 39 -31.05 -6.31 -9.42
CA ARG A 39 -31.64 -7.63 -9.57
C ARG A 39 -32.29 -7.77 -10.95
N LEU A 40 -31.85 -8.76 -11.69
CA LEU A 40 -32.44 -9.03 -13.00
C LEU A 40 -33.83 -9.66 -12.85
N PRO A 41 -34.76 -9.28 -13.71
CA PRO A 41 -36.04 -10.01 -13.80
C PRO A 41 -35.78 -11.49 -14.11
N GLY A 42 -36.27 -12.38 -13.27
CA GLY A 42 -36.06 -13.83 -13.44
C GLY A 42 -34.84 -14.42 -12.72
N SER A 43 -34.04 -13.62 -12.01
CA SER A 43 -33.06 -14.20 -11.08
C SER A 43 -33.81 -14.93 -9.98
N SER A 44 -33.65 -16.26 -9.93
CA SER A 44 -34.22 -17.10 -8.87
C SER A 44 -33.77 -16.58 -7.50
N SER A 45 -34.64 -16.71 -6.49
CA SER A 45 -34.26 -16.61 -5.09
C SER A 45 -32.97 -17.39 -4.87
N LEU A 46 -32.08 -16.83 -4.04
CA LEU A 46 -30.85 -17.54 -3.58
C LEU A 46 -31.24 -19.01 -3.27
N PRO A 47 -30.45 -20.00 -3.76
CA PRO A 47 -30.70 -21.38 -3.43
C PRO A 47 -30.82 -21.55 -1.92
N SER A 48 -31.79 -22.32 -1.46
CA SER A 48 -32.09 -22.54 -0.03
C SER A 48 -30.95 -23.23 0.73
N ASP A 49 -29.97 -23.75 0.02
CA ASP A 49 -28.89 -24.59 0.53
C ASP A 49 -27.57 -23.83 0.75
N TYR A 50 -27.65 -22.50 0.86
CA TYR A 50 -26.46 -21.67 1.10
C TYR A 50 -25.75 -22.02 2.41
N ARG A 51 -24.68 -22.74 2.30
CA ARG A 51 -23.74 -22.94 3.41
C ARG A 51 -22.88 -21.71 3.52
N ILE A 52 -23.17 -20.84 4.50
CA ILE A 52 -22.29 -19.71 4.80
C ILE A 52 -20.98 -20.27 5.34
N VAL A 53 -19.95 -20.30 4.51
CA VAL A 53 -18.59 -20.58 4.96
C VAL A 53 -18.04 -19.28 5.55
N ARG A 54 -18.09 -19.15 6.87
CA ARG A 54 -17.45 -18.07 7.58
C ARG A 54 -15.96 -18.39 7.71
N VAL A 55 -15.14 -17.77 6.89
CA VAL A 55 -13.70 -17.75 7.09
C VAL A 55 -13.37 -16.48 7.87
N SER A 56 -13.27 -16.61 9.19
CA SER A 56 -12.60 -15.59 10.00
C SER A 56 -11.11 -15.89 9.89
N LEU A 57 -10.42 -15.11 9.09
CA LEU A 57 -8.97 -15.09 9.21
C LEU A 57 -8.64 -14.62 10.63
N PRO A 58 -7.81 -15.38 11.39
CA PRO A 58 -7.44 -14.91 12.71
C PRO A 58 -6.92 -13.51 12.53
N ALA A 59 -7.58 -12.56 13.18
CA ALA A 59 -6.98 -11.29 13.41
C ALA A 59 -5.63 -11.63 14.06
N LYS A 60 -4.54 -11.57 13.31
CA LYS A 60 -3.31 -11.11 13.90
C LYS A 60 -3.63 -9.65 14.23
N THR A 61 -4.47 -9.48 15.25
CA THR A 61 -4.46 -8.23 16.00
C THR A 61 -3.02 -8.12 16.38
N PRO A 62 -2.24 -7.24 15.80
CA PRO A 62 -1.00 -6.91 16.41
C PRO A 62 -1.49 -6.58 17.82
N GLU A 63 -0.99 -7.30 18.81
CA GLU A 63 -0.93 -6.70 20.12
C GLU A 63 -0.54 -5.29 19.79
N THR A 64 -1.44 -4.37 20.01
CA THR A 64 -1.20 -2.96 19.82
C THR A 64 0.00 -2.68 20.67
N VAL A 65 1.20 -2.89 20.09
CA VAL A 65 2.43 -2.44 20.71
C VAL A 65 2.24 -0.95 20.70
N GLY A 66 1.68 -0.55 21.81
CA GLY A 66 1.21 0.73 22.23
C GLY A 66 1.97 1.91 21.70
N LEU A 67 1.77 2.25 20.41
CA LEU A 67 1.87 3.63 20.05
C LEU A 67 0.47 4.20 20.15
N SER A 68 0.22 4.81 21.26
CA SER A 68 -0.86 5.77 21.31
C SER A 68 -0.50 6.91 20.36
N SER A 69 -1.49 7.58 19.80
CA SER A 69 -1.27 8.81 19.03
C SER A 69 -0.44 9.86 19.81
N GLN A 70 -0.28 9.70 21.12
CA GLN A 70 0.51 10.52 22.01
C GLN A 70 2.01 10.16 21.99
N ASP A 71 2.37 8.92 21.69
CA ASP A 71 3.78 8.47 21.67
C ASP A 71 4.50 8.89 20.38
N ILE A 72 3.77 9.02 19.28
CA ILE A 72 4.32 9.41 17.96
C ILE A 72 5.05 10.76 18.03
N PRO A 73 4.46 11.85 18.58
CA PRO A 73 5.15 13.13 18.68
C PRO A 73 6.43 13.07 19.51
N HIS A 74 6.43 12.28 20.61
CA HIS A 74 7.62 12.11 21.45
C HIS A 74 8.75 11.38 20.70
N THR A 75 8.41 10.30 19.97
CA THR A 75 9.38 9.57 19.16
C THR A 75 9.94 10.43 18.04
N LEU A 76 9.10 11.19 17.34
CA LEU A 76 9.54 12.11 16.29
C LEU A 76 10.41 13.25 16.84
N LYS A 77 10.11 13.74 18.03
CA LYS A 77 10.94 14.75 18.69
C LYS A 77 12.32 14.21 19.09
N ALA A 78 12.37 13.00 19.64
CA ALA A 78 13.64 12.31 19.93
C ALA A 78 14.46 12.06 18.67
N LEU A 79 13.81 11.60 17.60
CA LEU A 79 14.42 11.43 16.29
C LEU A 79 14.98 12.75 15.75
N GLN A 80 14.23 13.83 15.81
CA GLN A 80 14.69 15.14 15.39
C GLN A 80 15.99 15.57 16.11
N LEU A 81 16.02 15.42 17.43
CA LEU A 81 17.20 15.79 18.25
C LEU A 81 18.40 14.92 17.87
N LEU A 82 18.20 13.62 17.76
CA LEU A 82 19.26 12.68 17.38
C LEU A 82 19.87 13.04 16.00
N LEU A 83 19.02 13.33 15.02
CA LEU A 83 19.46 13.67 13.66
C LEU A 83 20.15 15.04 13.61
N GLN A 84 19.68 16.02 14.36
CA GLN A 84 20.33 17.34 14.45
C GLN A 84 21.72 17.25 15.05
N ASP A 85 21.92 16.40 16.05
CA ASP A 85 23.22 16.18 16.69
C ASP A 85 24.17 15.35 15.81
N SER A 86 23.65 14.36 15.11
CA SER A 86 24.45 13.38 14.35
C SER A 86 24.74 13.79 12.91
N LEU A 87 23.99 14.72 12.32
CA LEU A 87 24.14 15.15 10.92
C LEU A 87 24.53 16.64 10.82
N PRO A 88 25.83 16.98 10.90
CA PRO A 88 26.29 18.36 10.72
C PRO A 88 25.82 18.93 9.38
N GLY A 89 25.30 20.16 9.41
CA GLY A 89 24.79 20.81 8.19
C GLY A 89 23.38 20.38 7.78
N LEU A 90 22.65 19.66 8.64
CA LEU A 90 21.24 19.40 8.45
C LEU A 90 20.47 20.72 8.43
N ILE A 91 19.73 20.97 7.33
CA ILE A 91 18.96 22.21 7.11
C ILE A 91 17.47 21.96 6.96
N GLY A 92 17.08 20.74 6.66
CA GLY A 92 15.67 20.33 6.53
C GLY A 92 15.46 18.90 7.01
N LEU A 93 14.37 18.70 7.70
CA LEU A 93 13.91 17.39 8.15
C LEU A 93 12.40 17.33 8.09
N GLU A 94 11.88 16.34 7.38
CA GLU A 94 10.47 16.01 7.34
C GLU A 94 10.28 14.55 7.73
N ALA A 95 9.33 14.28 8.61
CA ALA A 95 8.98 12.92 9.01
C ALA A 95 7.47 12.72 8.90
N THR A 96 7.08 11.70 8.15
CA THR A 96 5.69 11.29 7.97
C THR A 96 5.49 9.90 8.54
N VAL A 97 4.51 9.76 9.41
CA VAL A 97 4.05 8.47 9.94
C VAL A 97 2.62 8.24 9.47
N LEU A 98 2.39 7.13 8.83
CA LEU A 98 1.07 6.74 8.34
C LEU A 98 0.64 5.43 8.99
N LEU A 99 -0.49 5.46 9.68
CA LEU A 99 -1.12 4.30 10.29
C LEU A 99 -2.45 4.06 9.59
N HIS A 100 -2.61 2.88 9.02
CA HIS A 100 -3.84 2.44 8.40
C HIS A 100 -4.43 1.29 9.20
N HIS A 101 -5.58 1.52 9.81
CA HIS A 101 -6.42 0.47 10.36
C HIS A 101 -7.57 0.22 9.40
N ARG A 102 -7.60 -0.97 8.82
CA ARG A 102 -8.62 -1.37 7.86
C ARG A 102 -9.32 -2.63 8.31
N HIS A 103 -10.64 -2.60 8.29
CA HIS A 103 -11.47 -3.79 8.36
C HIS A 103 -12.10 -4.00 6.99
N LYS A 104 -11.78 -5.12 6.38
CA LYS A 104 -12.32 -5.50 5.08
C LYS A 104 -13.23 -6.71 5.26
N TYR A 105 -14.43 -6.58 4.72
CA TYR A 105 -15.39 -7.67 4.67
C TYR A 105 -15.69 -8.00 3.22
N ILE A 106 -15.62 -9.27 2.88
CA ILE A 106 -15.99 -9.77 1.55
C ILE A 106 -17.11 -10.76 1.76
N ALA A 107 -18.24 -10.53 1.10
CA ALA A 107 -19.35 -11.47 1.06
C ALA A 107 -19.67 -11.81 -0.39
N HIS A 108 -19.92 -13.07 -0.66
CA HIS A 108 -20.31 -13.56 -1.97
C HIS A 108 -21.61 -14.36 -1.86
N THR A 109 -22.43 -14.28 -2.89
CA THR A 109 -23.73 -14.98 -2.91
C THR A 109 -23.60 -16.51 -2.85
N GLU A 110 -22.45 -17.07 -3.16
CA GLU A 110 -22.15 -18.50 -3.01
C GLU A 110 -21.76 -18.90 -1.57
N GLY A 111 -22.05 -18.04 -0.58
CA GLY A 111 -21.88 -18.35 0.84
C GLY A 111 -20.48 -18.05 1.38
N LEU A 112 -19.59 -17.39 0.62
CA LEU A 112 -18.29 -16.96 1.14
C LEU A 112 -18.48 -15.68 1.97
N PHE A 113 -17.96 -15.69 3.18
CA PHE A 113 -17.78 -14.49 4.00
C PHE A 113 -16.36 -14.46 4.57
N VAL A 114 -15.63 -13.41 4.29
CA VAL A 114 -14.27 -13.17 4.80
C VAL A 114 -14.26 -11.87 5.57
N ALA A 115 -13.69 -11.89 6.76
CA ALA A 115 -13.39 -10.72 7.56
C ALA A 115 -11.87 -10.62 7.74
N GLU A 116 -11.30 -9.50 7.30
CA GLU A 116 -9.85 -9.25 7.34
C GLU A 116 -9.57 -7.93 8.05
N PRO A 117 -9.22 -7.96 9.33
CA PRO A 117 -8.62 -6.79 9.97
C PRO A 117 -7.15 -6.67 9.55
N LEU A 118 -6.75 -5.48 9.13
CA LEU A 118 -5.40 -5.20 8.68
C LEU A 118 -4.90 -3.89 9.28
N THR A 119 -3.77 -3.94 9.93
CA THR A 119 -3.04 -2.74 10.37
C THR A 119 -1.75 -2.64 9.57
N LEU A 120 -1.61 -1.54 8.85
CA LEU A 120 -0.40 -1.19 8.10
C LEU A 120 0.19 0.08 8.70
N TRP A 121 1.49 0.16 8.69
CA TRP A 121 2.21 1.34 9.09
C TRP A 121 3.31 1.66 8.08
N THR A 122 3.60 2.94 7.93
CA THR A 122 4.71 3.43 7.11
C THR A 122 5.35 4.61 7.83
N VAL A 123 6.67 4.65 7.82
CA VAL A 123 7.47 5.79 8.26
C VAL A 123 8.33 6.24 7.10
N ARG A 124 8.23 7.50 6.75
CA ARG A 124 9.09 8.15 5.78
C ARG A 124 9.78 9.32 6.46
N VAL A 125 11.10 9.37 6.36
CA VAL A 125 11.90 10.49 6.87
C VAL A 125 12.76 11.01 5.73
N GLU A 126 12.68 12.29 5.48
CA GLU A 126 13.47 12.99 4.47
C GLU A 126 14.38 13.98 5.16
N ALA A 127 15.66 13.94 4.82
CA ALA A 127 16.68 14.84 5.34
C ALA A 127 17.33 15.63 4.21
N GLN A 128 17.62 16.90 4.47
CA GLN A 128 18.38 17.77 3.58
C GLN A 128 19.62 18.28 4.33
N GLN A 129 20.77 18.02 3.76
CA GLN A 129 22.05 18.38 4.35
C GLN A 129 22.84 19.29 3.42
N ARG A 130 23.41 20.37 3.95
CA ARG A 130 24.33 21.23 3.21
C ARG A 130 25.72 20.58 3.11
N SER A 131 26.27 20.54 1.92
CA SER A 131 27.63 20.07 1.68
C SER A 131 28.41 21.08 0.81
N PRO A 132 29.74 20.96 0.73
CA PRO A 132 30.54 21.78 -0.18
C PRO A 132 30.16 21.62 -1.67
N LYS A 133 29.60 20.48 -2.03
CA LYS A 133 29.13 20.17 -3.40
C LYS A 133 27.69 20.61 -3.70
N GLY A 134 26.99 21.12 -2.69
CA GLY A 134 25.57 21.53 -2.82
C GLY A 134 24.68 20.89 -1.76
N LEU A 135 23.41 20.76 -2.09
CA LEU A 135 22.40 20.18 -1.23
C LEU A 135 22.32 18.67 -1.45
N LEU A 136 22.56 17.91 -0.41
CA LEU A 136 22.34 16.46 -0.38
C LEU A 136 20.94 16.15 0.14
N ARG A 137 20.33 15.08 -0.36
CA ARG A 137 19.03 14.59 0.07
C ARG A 137 19.11 13.11 0.40
N GLY A 138 18.60 12.73 1.56
CA GLY A 138 18.46 11.35 1.97
C GLY A 138 17.02 11.04 2.31
N THR A 139 16.57 9.84 2.00
CA THR A 139 15.22 9.35 2.33
C THR A 139 15.31 8.00 3.02
N PHE A 140 14.74 7.92 4.20
CA PHE A 140 14.51 6.65 4.87
C PHE A 140 13.03 6.27 4.73
N LEU A 141 12.76 5.04 4.32
CA LEU A 141 11.41 4.48 4.23
C LEU A 141 11.39 3.11 4.88
N ASP A 142 10.44 2.92 5.79
CA ASP A 142 10.16 1.63 6.41
C ASP A 142 8.65 1.45 6.59
N GLY A 143 8.20 0.21 6.64
CA GLY A 143 6.79 -0.08 6.78
C GLY A 143 6.49 -1.56 6.84
N GLY A 144 5.26 -1.88 7.20
CA GLY A 144 4.86 -3.27 7.30
C GLY A 144 3.43 -3.47 7.78
N ALA A 145 3.08 -4.75 7.92
CA ALA A 145 1.86 -5.19 8.56
C ALA A 145 2.16 -5.64 9.99
N GLY A 146 1.23 -5.32 10.90
CA GLY A 146 1.36 -5.69 12.30
C GLY A 146 2.04 -4.61 13.15
N PRO A 147 2.63 -4.99 14.31
CA PRO A 147 3.23 -4.04 15.22
C PRO A 147 4.44 -3.34 14.60
N ALA A 148 4.45 -2.02 14.69
CA ALA A 148 5.57 -1.23 14.22
C ALA A 148 6.78 -1.38 15.17
N ARG A 149 7.98 -1.44 14.60
CA ARG A 149 9.23 -1.51 15.36
C ARG A 149 9.70 -0.10 15.71
N TRP A 150 9.07 0.47 16.72
CA TRP A 150 9.31 1.87 17.09
C TRP A 150 10.49 2.09 18.01
N LEU A 151 10.82 1.10 18.84
CA LEU A 151 11.88 1.25 19.85
C LEU A 151 13.26 1.50 19.25
N ASP A 152 13.56 0.85 18.13
CA ASP A 152 14.83 0.99 17.41
C ASP A 152 14.70 1.92 16.16
N LEU A 153 13.58 2.62 16.03
CA LEU A 153 13.33 3.49 14.87
C LEU A 153 14.35 4.62 14.75
N PRO A 154 14.68 5.38 15.80
CA PRO A 154 15.63 6.49 15.66
C PRO A 154 17.00 6.06 15.13
N GLU A 155 17.53 4.95 15.63
CA GLU A 155 18.83 4.41 15.20
C GLU A 155 18.79 3.86 13.77
N ARG A 156 17.68 3.22 13.38
CA ARG A 156 17.50 2.72 12.00
C ARG A 156 17.39 3.87 11.01
N VAL A 157 16.63 4.91 11.36
CA VAL A 157 16.51 6.13 10.55
C VAL A 157 17.85 6.81 10.39
N LEU A 158 18.58 7.01 11.49
CA LEU A 158 19.90 7.65 11.45
C LEU A 158 20.85 6.88 10.53
N ARG A 159 20.95 5.56 10.69
CA ARG A 159 21.81 4.72 9.85
C ARG A 159 21.42 4.79 8.37
N GLY A 160 20.13 4.61 8.06
CA GLY A 160 19.65 4.67 6.68
C GLY A 160 19.87 6.02 6.03
N LEU A 161 19.66 7.12 6.77
CA LEU A 161 19.92 8.46 6.25
C LEU A 161 21.42 8.75 6.05
N ILE A 162 22.29 8.25 6.92
CA ILE A 162 23.74 8.36 6.73
C ILE A 162 24.14 7.64 5.44
N GLU A 163 23.71 6.39 5.26
CA GLU A 163 23.99 5.61 4.05
C GLU A 163 23.52 6.33 2.78
N GLU A 164 22.29 6.83 2.77
CA GLU A 164 21.73 7.58 1.64
C GLU A 164 22.48 8.88 1.35
N LEU A 165 22.81 9.67 2.37
CA LEU A 165 23.53 10.93 2.22
C LEU A 165 24.98 10.72 1.77
N GLU A 166 25.63 9.64 2.19
CA GLU A 166 26.96 9.26 1.72
C GLU A 166 26.93 8.85 0.25
N GLN A 167 25.97 8.03 -0.14
CA GLN A 167 25.76 7.66 -1.54
C GLN A 167 25.49 8.89 -2.41
N GLU A 168 24.59 9.78 -1.98
CA GLU A 168 24.31 11.03 -2.70
C GLU A 168 25.55 11.91 -2.84
N ARG A 169 26.42 11.94 -1.84
CA ARG A 169 27.69 12.71 -1.88
C ARG A 169 28.66 12.18 -2.94
N GLU A 170 28.62 10.90 -3.22
CA GLU A 170 29.45 10.22 -4.22
C GLU A 170 28.87 10.29 -5.62
N THR A 171 27.63 10.73 -5.78
CA THR A 171 27.00 10.81 -7.08
C THR A 171 27.65 11.84 -8.00
N TYR A 172 27.58 11.57 -9.28
CA TYR A 172 27.99 12.48 -10.35
C TYR A 172 27.00 12.34 -11.52
N PRO A 173 26.82 13.42 -12.31
CA PRO A 173 25.89 13.38 -13.43
C PRO A 173 26.39 12.42 -14.51
N LEU A 174 25.53 11.49 -14.92
CA LEU A 174 25.80 10.62 -16.07
C LEU A 174 25.67 11.42 -17.36
N ARG A 175 26.58 11.19 -18.30
CA ARG A 175 26.43 11.70 -19.67
C ARG A 175 25.32 10.93 -20.39
N PRO A 176 24.58 11.56 -21.29
CA PRO A 176 23.64 10.81 -22.14
C PRO A 176 24.36 9.68 -22.90
N GLY A 177 23.78 8.49 -22.89
CA GLY A 177 24.37 7.30 -23.52
C GLY A 177 23.63 6.02 -23.18
N ALA A 178 24.08 4.91 -23.75
CA ALA A 178 23.62 3.57 -23.42
C ALA A 178 24.59 2.93 -22.43
N TYR A 179 24.06 2.42 -21.33
CA TYR A 179 24.82 1.81 -20.25
C TYR A 179 24.25 0.44 -19.89
N PRO A 180 25.12 -0.52 -19.53
CA PRO A 180 24.64 -1.69 -18.82
C PRO A 180 24.04 -1.26 -17.47
N ALA A 181 22.86 -1.78 -17.14
CA ALA A 181 22.17 -1.44 -15.89
C ALA A 181 21.94 -2.68 -15.04
N LEU A 182 22.23 -2.57 -13.75
CA LEU A 182 21.85 -3.54 -12.74
C LEU A 182 20.68 -2.95 -11.92
N PHE A 183 19.54 -3.63 -11.95
CA PHE A 183 18.38 -3.23 -11.19
C PHE A 183 18.36 -3.96 -9.86
N GLY A 184 18.43 -3.20 -8.76
CA GLY A 184 18.31 -3.72 -7.41
C GLY A 184 16.87 -4.10 -7.03
N PRO A 185 16.67 -4.70 -5.83
CA PRO A 185 15.34 -4.94 -5.27
C PRO A 185 14.50 -3.66 -5.24
N GLY A 186 13.22 -3.76 -5.54
CA GLY A 186 12.32 -2.61 -5.68
C GLY A 186 12.28 -2.07 -7.11
N SER A 187 13.39 -1.55 -7.65
CA SER A 187 13.46 -1.08 -9.03
C SER A 187 13.16 -2.19 -10.04
N THR A 188 13.70 -3.39 -9.80
CA THR A 188 13.39 -4.58 -10.61
C THR A 188 11.90 -4.94 -10.54
N GLY A 189 11.31 -4.89 -9.34
CA GLY A 189 9.87 -5.16 -9.17
C GLY A 189 9.01 -4.17 -9.95
N MET A 190 9.34 -2.89 -9.90
CA MET A 190 8.63 -1.84 -10.66
C MET A 190 8.79 -2.04 -12.16
N LEU A 191 10.01 -2.33 -12.63
CA LEU A 191 10.26 -2.60 -14.05
C LEU A 191 9.38 -3.75 -14.57
N TRP A 192 9.30 -4.86 -13.83
CA TRP A 192 8.47 -6.00 -14.21
C TRP A 192 6.97 -5.69 -14.08
N HIS A 193 6.57 -4.87 -13.11
CA HIS A 193 5.19 -4.42 -12.97
C HIS A 193 4.74 -3.64 -14.21
N GLU A 194 5.54 -2.67 -14.66
CA GLU A 194 5.22 -1.84 -15.84
C GLU A 194 5.39 -2.62 -17.15
N ALA A 195 6.48 -3.37 -17.31
CA ALA A 195 6.79 -4.03 -18.57
C ALA A 195 5.92 -5.26 -18.83
N LEU A 196 5.52 -5.98 -17.81
CA LEU A 196 4.80 -7.23 -17.95
C LEU A 196 3.47 -7.24 -17.18
N GLY A 197 3.43 -6.72 -15.94
CA GLY A 197 2.27 -6.81 -15.08
C GLY A 197 1.02 -6.28 -15.73
N HIS A 198 1.04 -5.05 -16.18
CA HIS A 198 -0.10 -4.43 -16.87
C HIS A 198 -0.50 -5.11 -18.18
N ARG A 199 0.45 -5.76 -18.87
CA ARG A 199 0.17 -6.47 -20.13
C ARG A 199 -0.59 -7.78 -19.96
N VAL A 200 -0.57 -8.35 -18.75
CA VAL A 200 -1.27 -9.60 -18.43
C VAL A 200 -2.53 -9.38 -17.60
N GLU A 201 -2.93 -8.14 -17.39
CA GLU A 201 -4.20 -7.82 -16.75
C GLU A 201 -5.38 -8.28 -17.63
N ALA A 202 -6.44 -8.75 -16.97
CA ALA A 202 -7.55 -9.41 -17.67
C ALA A 202 -8.31 -8.49 -18.63
N ASP A 203 -8.41 -7.20 -18.34
CA ASP A 203 -9.02 -6.19 -19.20
C ASP A 203 -8.19 -5.91 -20.46
N VAL A 204 -6.87 -5.72 -20.29
CA VAL A 204 -5.93 -5.56 -21.42
C VAL A 204 -5.89 -6.83 -22.26
N TRP A 205 -5.88 -7.99 -21.61
CA TRP A 205 -5.94 -9.28 -22.28
C TRP A 205 -7.23 -9.45 -23.08
N SER A 206 -8.37 -9.08 -22.52
CA SER A 206 -9.68 -9.18 -23.16
C SER A 206 -9.84 -8.20 -24.33
N ALA A 207 -9.23 -7.03 -24.27
CA ALA A 207 -9.22 -6.06 -25.35
C ALA A 207 -8.38 -6.50 -26.56
N GLY A 208 -7.58 -7.56 -26.41
CA GLY A 208 -6.71 -8.06 -27.48
C GLY A 208 -5.44 -7.22 -27.70
N GLU A 209 -5.25 -6.19 -26.90
CA GLU A 209 -4.09 -5.33 -26.95
C GLU A 209 -2.92 -6.00 -26.21
N GLY A 210 -1.80 -6.16 -26.90
CA GLY A 210 -0.54 -6.55 -26.25
C GLY A 210 -0.45 -7.99 -25.74
N ARG A 211 -1.25 -8.94 -26.24
CA ARG A 211 -1.14 -10.35 -25.84
C ARG A 211 0.26 -10.89 -26.14
N PRO A 212 1.12 -11.07 -25.13
CA PRO A 212 2.34 -11.83 -25.37
C PRO A 212 1.93 -13.30 -25.57
N ALA A 213 2.18 -13.85 -26.74
CA ALA A 213 2.07 -15.29 -26.90
C ALA A 213 3.10 -15.96 -25.97
N LEU A 214 2.71 -17.06 -25.34
CA LEU A 214 3.62 -17.88 -24.54
C LEU A 214 4.88 -18.20 -25.37
N GLY A 215 6.06 -17.81 -24.85
CA GLY A 215 7.34 -17.99 -25.54
C GLY A 215 7.75 -16.86 -26.50
N SER A 216 6.93 -15.80 -26.67
CA SER A 216 7.38 -14.61 -27.42
C SER A 216 8.41 -13.82 -26.59
N ARG A 217 9.35 -13.19 -27.30
CA ARG A 217 10.26 -12.22 -26.66
C ARG A 217 9.47 -10.98 -26.30
N ILE A 218 9.69 -10.50 -25.08
CA ILE A 218 9.14 -9.25 -24.57
C ILE A 218 10.04 -8.10 -25.03
#